data_315217ff8e4a8a444761d4b3f4a784ae
#
_entry.id   315217ff8e4a8a444761d4b3f4a784ae
#
_cell.length_a   1.000
_cell.length_b   1.000
_cell.length_c   1.000
_cell.angle_alpha   90.00
_cell.angle_beta   90.00
_cell.angle_gamma   90.00
#
_symmetry.space_group_name_H-M   'P 1'
#
loop_
_entity.id
_entity.type
_entity.pdbx_description
1 polymer ?
#
loop_
_entity_poly.entity_id
_entity_poly.type
_entity_poly.pdbx_seq_one_letter_code
_entity_poly.pdbx_strand_id
1 'polypeptide(L)'
;PVDFRVFDNPGHEMDTVAQSIRAYHDAGYAWNEIAVLFRTGANSGLMAERLMGYNIPFQLRDVIPNLYSHWIAKDLFAYMEIAAGSRKRSDFYRIMNRPNRYFSRDAFDTPTVSFDRLKSFYQDRDWMEDRICDLEADLRAMSRLKPVAAVNYIRKVIGYDDYLRSYAEFRRMKPEELFETADKLAESAAEFETFEAWKEHAVRYEEELKKQNLEETREARDRVTLSTMHSAKGLEYPVVFVVDVNEGIVPHHKAGLPADIEEERRLFYVALTRAKDRLHVAAVRERYHRKTDVSRFIEEAGL
;
A
#
# COMPACT_ATOMS: atom_id res chain seq x y z
N PRO A 1 19.72 23.87 -7.79
CA PRO A 1 19.58 23.89 -6.34
C PRO A 1 18.99 22.58 -5.84
N VAL A 2 19.47 22.14 -4.66
CA VAL A 2 18.97 20.96 -3.94
C VAL A 2 18.16 21.45 -2.75
N ASP A 3 16.99 20.85 -2.53
CA ASP A 3 16.09 21.11 -1.40
C ASP A 3 15.81 19.79 -0.67
N PHE A 4 16.22 19.69 0.60
CA PHE A 4 15.93 18.52 1.44
C PHE A 4 14.89 18.86 2.49
N ARG A 5 13.85 18.02 2.63
CA ARG A 5 12.78 18.21 3.60
C ARG A 5 12.42 16.92 4.33
N VAL A 6 12.06 17.07 5.60
CA VAL A 6 11.55 15.98 6.42
C VAL A 6 10.09 16.25 6.78
N PHE A 7 9.20 15.36 6.39
CA PHE A 7 7.77 15.44 6.61
C PHE A 7 7.34 14.62 7.83
N ASP A 8 6.14 14.85 8.32
CA ASP A 8 5.65 14.10 9.48
C ASP A 8 5.33 12.64 9.14
N ASN A 9 4.72 12.42 7.95
CA ASN A 9 4.31 11.09 7.48
C ASN A 9 4.27 11.04 5.94
N PRO A 10 4.13 9.84 5.33
CA PRO A 10 4.09 9.67 3.87
C PRO A 10 2.95 10.43 3.18
N GLY A 11 1.76 10.53 3.80
CA GLY A 11 0.65 11.28 3.24
C GLY A 11 1.00 12.75 3.04
N HIS A 12 1.57 13.39 4.07
CA HIS A 12 2.02 14.80 4.01
C HIS A 12 3.17 15.00 3.00
N GLU A 13 4.11 14.04 2.93
CA GLU A 13 5.18 14.04 1.92
C GLU A 13 4.60 14.05 0.50
N MET A 14 3.74 13.09 0.17
CA MET A 14 3.20 12.93 -1.19
C MET A 14 2.25 14.07 -1.58
N ASP A 15 1.46 14.60 -0.64
CA ASP A 15 0.62 15.77 -0.88
C ASP A 15 1.47 17.00 -1.23
N THR A 16 2.56 17.25 -0.48
CA THR A 16 3.45 18.37 -0.72
C THR A 16 4.18 18.22 -2.06
N VAL A 17 4.61 16.99 -2.40
CA VAL A 17 5.23 16.70 -3.70
C VAL A 17 4.24 16.96 -4.83
N ALA A 18 2.99 16.51 -4.74
CA ALA A 18 1.97 16.75 -5.76
C ALA A 18 1.66 18.24 -5.96
N GLN A 19 1.58 19.01 -4.86
CA GLN A 19 1.42 20.46 -4.91
C GLN A 19 2.62 21.15 -5.56
N SER A 20 3.86 20.70 -5.25
CA SER A 20 5.08 21.22 -5.84
C SER A 20 5.17 20.93 -7.33
N ILE A 21 4.76 19.73 -7.77
CA ILE A 21 4.67 19.35 -9.19
C ILE A 21 3.73 20.31 -9.93
N ARG A 22 2.55 20.60 -9.36
CA ARG A 22 1.63 21.58 -9.93
C ARG A 22 2.25 22.98 -10.00
N ALA A 23 2.90 23.42 -8.95
CA ALA A 23 3.55 24.73 -8.92
C ALA A 23 4.66 24.84 -10.00
N TYR A 24 5.42 23.78 -10.26
CA TYR A 24 6.38 23.75 -11.36
C TYR A 24 5.72 23.83 -12.73
N HIS A 25 4.62 23.12 -12.90
CA HIS A 25 3.86 23.21 -14.14
C HIS A 25 3.31 24.63 -14.38
N ASP A 26 2.75 25.23 -13.34
CA ASP A 26 2.24 26.60 -13.39
C ASP A 26 3.36 27.63 -13.65
N ALA A 27 4.62 27.30 -13.27
CA ALA A 27 5.82 28.08 -13.57
C ALA A 27 6.41 27.82 -14.98
N GLY A 28 5.78 26.96 -15.79
CA GLY A 28 6.09 26.74 -17.20
C GLY A 28 6.86 25.47 -17.53
N TYR A 29 7.10 24.58 -16.55
CA TYR A 29 7.63 23.24 -16.84
C TYR A 29 6.55 22.34 -17.44
N ALA A 30 6.88 21.59 -18.47
CA ALA A 30 6.02 20.54 -18.98
C ALA A 30 5.93 19.38 -17.99
N TRP A 31 4.82 18.63 -17.98
CA TRP A 31 4.67 17.49 -17.06
C TRP A 31 5.77 16.44 -17.26
N ASN A 32 6.19 16.18 -18.50
CA ASN A 32 7.23 15.22 -18.85
C ASN A 32 8.66 15.67 -18.45
N GLU A 33 8.83 16.91 -18.02
CA GLU A 33 10.06 17.43 -17.45
C GLU A 33 10.21 17.15 -15.95
N ILE A 34 9.19 16.54 -15.33
CA ILE A 34 9.12 16.28 -13.90
C ILE A 34 9.11 14.77 -13.64
N ALA A 35 9.95 14.30 -12.73
CA ALA A 35 10.00 12.90 -12.31
C ALA A 35 9.95 12.76 -10.79
N VAL A 36 9.29 11.71 -10.31
CA VAL A 36 9.33 11.24 -8.91
C VAL A 36 9.98 9.87 -8.88
N LEU A 37 11.06 9.75 -8.10
CA LEU A 37 11.89 8.56 -8.01
C LEU A 37 11.73 7.88 -6.66
N PHE A 38 11.47 6.58 -6.69
CA PHE A 38 11.30 5.70 -5.54
C PHE A 38 12.40 4.65 -5.49
N ARG A 39 12.73 4.17 -4.30
CA ARG A 39 13.66 3.02 -4.19
C ARG A 39 13.02 1.75 -4.75
N THR A 40 11.72 1.55 -4.51
CA THR A 40 10.95 0.40 -5.03
C THR A 40 9.59 0.86 -5.54
N GLY A 41 9.02 0.13 -6.50
CA GLY A 41 7.68 0.41 -7.03
C GLY A 41 6.55 0.26 -6.00
N ALA A 42 6.80 -0.45 -4.89
CA ALA A 42 5.81 -0.64 -3.83
C ALA A 42 5.37 0.68 -3.14
N ASN A 43 6.21 1.72 -3.19
CA ASN A 43 5.94 3.01 -2.55
C ASN A 43 5.35 4.04 -3.52
N SER A 44 5.29 3.74 -4.81
CA SER A 44 4.77 4.67 -5.82
C SER A 44 3.23 4.75 -5.85
N GLY A 45 2.54 3.78 -5.23
CA GLY A 45 1.08 3.73 -5.22
C GLY A 45 0.44 4.96 -4.58
N LEU A 46 0.91 5.38 -3.42
CA LEU A 46 0.41 6.57 -2.73
C LEU A 46 0.61 7.85 -3.56
N MET A 47 1.77 7.98 -4.23
CA MET A 47 2.01 9.12 -5.13
C MET A 47 1.05 9.11 -6.32
N ALA A 48 0.82 7.94 -6.91
CA ALA A 48 -0.14 7.80 -8.00
C ALA A 48 -1.56 8.22 -7.56
N GLU A 49 -1.99 7.79 -6.37
CA GLU A 49 -3.27 8.20 -5.77
C GLU A 49 -3.37 9.73 -5.60
N ARG A 50 -2.31 10.38 -5.11
CA ARG A 50 -2.27 11.84 -4.97
C ARG A 50 -2.34 12.55 -6.31
N LEU A 51 -1.56 12.11 -7.30
CA LEU A 51 -1.61 12.71 -8.63
C LEU A 51 -3.00 12.57 -9.28
N MET A 52 -3.66 11.42 -9.10
CA MET A 52 -5.06 11.23 -9.53
C MET A 52 -5.99 12.23 -8.82
N GLY A 53 -5.87 12.38 -7.51
CA GLY A 53 -6.68 13.31 -6.72
C GLY A 53 -6.52 14.78 -7.14
N TYR A 54 -5.32 15.16 -7.56
CA TYR A 54 -5.01 16.50 -8.08
C TYR A 54 -5.24 16.65 -9.58
N ASN A 55 -5.75 15.63 -10.29
CA ASN A 55 -5.88 15.59 -11.76
C ASN A 55 -4.57 15.92 -12.49
N ILE A 56 -3.44 15.44 -12.00
CA ILE A 56 -2.13 15.59 -12.62
C ILE A 56 -1.86 14.35 -13.47
N PRO A 57 -1.62 14.51 -14.80
CA PRO A 57 -1.33 13.38 -15.67
C PRO A 57 0.04 12.78 -15.34
N PHE A 58 0.13 11.46 -15.20
CA PHE A 58 1.37 10.77 -14.92
C PHE A 58 1.51 9.48 -15.75
N GLN A 59 2.70 8.96 -15.81
CA GLN A 59 3.03 7.67 -16.40
C GLN A 59 3.89 6.87 -15.44
N LEU A 60 3.70 5.56 -15.46
CA LEU A 60 4.48 4.61 -14.69
C LEU A 60 5.55 4.01 -15.59
N ARG A 61 6.79 4.07 -15.16
CA ARG A 61 7.88 3.42 -15.88
C ARG A 61 8.09 1.98 -15.41
N ASP A 62 7.61 1.66 -14.24
CA ASP A 62 7.64 0.34 -13.62
C ASP A 62 6.22 -0.13 -13.34
N VAL A 63 6.00 -1.44 -13.38
CA VAL A 63 4.72 -2.01 -12.99
C VAL A 63 4.51 -1.77 -11.49
N ILE A 64 3.55 -0.92 -11.14
CA ILE A 64 3.14 -0.74 -9.75
C ILE A 64 2.27 -1.93 -9.35
N PRO A 65 2.63 -2.69 -8.30
CA PRO A 65 1.73 -3.67 -7.75
C PRO A 65 0.46 -2.99 -7.24
N ASN A 66 -0.70 -3.35 -7.78
CA ASN A 66 -1.96 -2.84 -7.26
C ASN A 66 -2.19 -3.37 -5.84
N LEU A 67 -2.11 -2.49 -4.84
CA LEU A 67 -2.30 -2.80 -3.43
C LEU A 67 -3.63 -3.53 -3.18
N TYR A 68 -4.70 -3.08 -3.85
CA TYR A 68 -6.06 -3.64 -3.67
C TYR A 68 -6.27 -4.98 -4.37
N SER A 69 -5.40 -5.34 -5.32
CA SER A 69 -5.42 -6.67 -5.94
C SER A 69 -4.73 -7.74 -5.07
N HIS A 70 -3.96 -7.31 -4.05
CA HIS A 70 -3.27 -8.21 -3.15
C HIS A 70 -4.27 -9.07 -2.34
N TRP A 71 -3.90 -10.31 -2.06
CA TRP A 71 -4.79 -11.24 -1.37
C TRP A 71 -5.18 -10.77 0.05
N ILE A 72 -4.29 -10.05 0.76
CA ILE A 72 -4.59 -9.44 2.07
C ILE A 72 -5.70 -8.39 1.93
N ALA A 73 -5.64 -7.52 0.92
CA ALA A 73 -6.69 -6.53 0.67
C ALA A 73 -8.04 -7.20 0.43
N LYS A 74 -8.04 -8.26 -0.40
CA LYS A 74 -9.25 -9.05 -0.67
C LYS A 74 -9.82 -9.72 0.58
N ASP A 75 -8.96 -10.16 1.51
CA ASP A 75 -9.41 -10.73 2.79
C ASP A 75 -10.03 -9.65 3.68
N LEU A 76 -9.38 -8.50 3.83
CA LEU A 76 -9.88 -7.38 4.62
C LEU A 76 -11.23 -6.88 4.07
N PHE A 77 -11.34 -6.74 2.75
CA PHE A 77 -12.60 -6.36 2.10
C PHE A 77 -13.70 -7.40 2.31
N ALA A 78 -13.39 -8.70 2.24
CA ALA A 78 -14.37 -9.75 2.50
C ALA A 78 -14.90 -9.69 3.95
N TYR A 79 -14.04 -9.45 4.93
CA TYR A 79 -14.47 -9.21 6.31
C TYR A 79 -15.44 -8.04 6.42
N MET A 80 -15.11 -6.91 5.80
CA MET A 80 -15.95 -5.71 5.85
C MET A 80 -17.25 -5.88 5.07
N GLU A 81 -17.24 -6.54 3.91
CA GLU A 81 -18.44 -6.89 3.16
C GLU A 81 -19.41 -7.72 4.00
N ILE A 82 -18.91 -8.73 4.73
CA ILE A 82 -19.75 -9.58 5.59
C ILE A 82 -20.26 -8.75 6.78
N ALA A 83 -19.43 -7.90 7.38
CA ALA A 83 -19.84 -7.00 8.45
C ALA A 83 -20.90 -5.99 7.99
N ALA A 84 -20.83 -5.52 6.75
CA ALA A 84 -21.83 -4.66 6.10
C ALA A 84 -23.12 -5.42 5.69
N GLY A 85 -23.19 -6.72 5.93
CA GLY A 85 -24.38 -7.52 5.70
C GLY A 85 -24.32 -8.48 4.51
N SER A 86 -23.19 -8.56 3.79
CA SER A 86 -23.01 -9.61 2.76
C SER A 86 -23.16 -11.00 3.36
N ARG A 87 -23.86 -11.85 2.65
CA ARG A 87 -23.99 -13.29 2.98
C ARG A 87 -23.52 -14.18 1.84
N LYS A 88 -22.73 -13.60 0.91
CA LYS A 88 -22.21 -14.35 -0.23
C LYS A 88 -21.22 -15.41 0.25
N ARG A 89 -21.40 -16.66 -0.21
CA ARG A 89 -20.49 -17.77 0.09
C ARG A 89 -19.03 -17.47 -0.27
N SER A 90 -18.79 -16.72 -1.35
CA SER A 90 -17.44 -16.34 -1.79
C SER A 90 -16.67 -15.58 -0.72
N ASP A 91 -17.35 -14.65 -0.03
CA ASP A 91 -16.74 -13.81 0.99
C ASP A 91 -16.39 -14.65 2.22
N PHE A 92 -17.32 -15.51 2.65
CA PHE A 92 -17.08 -16.46 3.75
C PHE A 92 -15.95 -17.44 3.44
N TYR A 93 -15.92 -18.03 2.24
CA TYR A 93 -14.83 -18.92 1.84
C TYR A 93 -13.46 -18.28 1.92
N ARG A 94 -13.40 -16.99 1.69
CA ARG A 94 -12.16 -16.25 1.77
C ARG A 94 -11.62 -16.12 3.18
N ILE A 95 -12.50 -15.85 4.15
CA ILE A 95 -12.11 -15.54 5.53
C ILE A 95 -12.30 -16.71 6.51
N MET A 96 -13.01 -17.79 6.15
CA MET A 96 -13.48 -18.83 7.04
C MET A 96 -12.39 -19.40 7.98
N ASN A 97 -11.17 -19.54 7.46
CA ASN A 97 -10.01 -20.04 8.18
C ASN A 97 -8.80 -19.07 8.10
N ARG A 98 -9.06 -17.77 8.16
CA ARG A 98 -8.06 -16.70 8.17
C ARG A 98 -8.38 -15.64 9.23
N PRO A 99 -8.09 -15.87 10.51
CA PRO A 99 -7.34 -16.97 11.14
C PRO A 99 -8.08 -18.31 11.13
N ASN A 100 -7.35 -19.37 11.49
CA ASN A 100 -7.89 -20.73 11.46
C ASN A 100 -9.01 -20.91 12.48
N ARG A 101 -10.22 -21.27 11.99
CA ARG A 101 -11.40 -21.58 12.78
C ARG A 101 -11.86 -23.02 12.63
N TYR A 102 -11.15 -23.81 11.80
CA TYR A 102 -11.47 -25.21 11.49
C TYR A 102 -12.84 -25.40 10.82
N PHE A 103 -13.33 -24.39 10.10
CA PHE A 103 -14.54 -24.53 9.32
C PHE A 103 -14.30 -25.45 8.11
N SER A 104 -15.19 -26.43 7.90
CA SER A 104 -15.23 -27.21 6.67
C SER A 104 -15.90 -26.42 5.55
N ARG A 105 -15.46 -26.63 4.32
CA ARG A 105 -16.15 -26.08 3.13
C ARG A 105 -17.57 -26.58 2.99
N ASP A 106 -17.84 -27.79 3.44
CA ASP A 106 -19.14 -28.42 3.37
C ASP A 106 -20.21 -27.72 4.23
N ALA A 107 -19.77 -26.98 5.27
CA ALA A 107 -20.67 -26.15 6.07
C ALA A 107 -21.25 -24.94 5.29
N PHE A 108 -20.69 -24.65 4.12
CA PHE A 108 -21.07 -23.52 3.25
C PHE A 108 -21.65 -24.05 1.93
N ASP A 109 -22.60 -24.96 1.99
CA ASP A 109 -23.18 -25.68 0.86
C ASP A 109 -24.10 -24.83 -0.05
N THR A 110 -24.56 -23.68 0.45
CA THR A 110 -25.46 -22.77 -0.26
C THR A 110 -24.77 -21.50 -0.74
N PRO A 111 -25.25 -20.83 -1.82
CA PRO A 111 -24.72 -19.57 -2.29
C PRO A 111 -24.80 -18.44 -1.25
N THR A 112 -25.79 -18.51 -0.34
CA THR A 112 -26.01 -17.54 0.74
C THR A 112 -25.77 -18.21 2.08
N VAL A 113 -24.85 -17.66 2.88
CA VAL A 113 -24.48 -18.20 4.19
C VAL A 113 -25.45 -17.72 5.27
N SER A 114 -25.87 -18.64 6.14
CA SER A 114 -26.64 -18.36 7.37
C SER A 114 -25.87 -18.87 8.58
N PHE A 115 -25.76 -18.05 9.62
CA PHE A 115 -25.13 -18.48 10.88
C PHE A 115 -25.91 -19.59 11.57
N ASP A 116 -27.26 -19.58 11.48
CA ASP A 116 -28.09 -20.64 12.04
C ASP A 116 -27.82 -21.99 11.36
N ARG A 117 -27.63 -21.99 10.04
CA ARG A 117 -27.24 -23.21 9.29
C ARG A 117 -25.82 -23.66 9.66
N LEU A 118 -24.89 -22.76 9.85
CA LEU A 118 -23.55 -23.10 10.33
C LEU A 118 -23.59 -23.73 11.72
N LYS A 119 -24.35 -23.17 12.65
CA LYS A 119 -24.56 -23.74 13.98
C LYS A 119 -25.21 -25.12 13.88
N SER A 120 -26.24 -25.28 13.06
CA SER A 120 -26.89 -26.59 12.84
C SER A 120 -25.97 -27.64 12.22
N PHE A 121 -25.05 -27.23 11.32
CA PHE A 121 -24.07 -28.16 10.74
C PHE A 121 -23.07 -28.69 11.78
N TYR A 122 -22.75 -27.90 12.81
CA TYR A 122 -21.81 -28.24 13.86
C TYR A 122 -22.48 -28.57 15.21
N GLN A 123 -23.77 -28.86 15.21
CA GLN A 123 -24.56 -29.08 16.45
C GLN A 123 -23.99 -30.11 17.42
N ASP A 124 -23.18 -31.05 16.93
CA ASP A 124 -22.52 -32.08 17.76
C ASP A 124 -21.12 -31.64 18.28
N ARG A 125 -20.77 -30.36 18.13
CA ARG A 125 -19.45 -29.82 18.48
C ARG A 125 -19.56 -28.46 19.15
N ASP A 126 -19.78 -28.42 20.45
CA ASP A 126 -19.99 -27.20 21.25
C ASP A 126 -18.92 -26.14 21.00
N TRP A 127 -17.65 -26.55 20.93
CA TRP A 127 -16.54 -25.64 20.67
C TRP A 127 -16.58 -24.94 19.28
N MET A 128 -17.33 -25.50 18.34
CA MET A 128 -17.56 -24.85 17.03
C MET A 128 -18.64 -23.80 17.12
N GLU A 129 -19.64 -24.00 17.97
CA GLU A 129 -20.69 -23.02 18.21
C GLU A 129 -20.09 -21.73 18.80
N ASP A 130 -19.18 -21.86 19.78
CA ASP A 130 -18.46 -20.72 20.34
C ASP A 130 -17.73 -19.94 19.26
N ARG A 131 -17.00 -20.60 18.37
CA ARG A 131 -16.29 -19.95 17.25
C ARG A 131 -17.18 -19.27 16.23
N ILE A 132 -18.37 -19.82 15.99
CA ILE A 132 -19.37 -19.20 15.12
C ILE A 132 -19.95 -17.97 15.81
N CYS A 133 -20.24 -18.04 17.10
CA CYS A 133 -20.73 -16.92 17.90
C CYS A 133 -19.68 -15.79 17.98
N ASP A 134 -18.41 -16.13 18.20
CA ASP A 134 -17.32 -15.18 18.21
C ASP A 134 -17.20 -14.44 16.86
N LEU A 135 -17.22 -15.20 15.74
CA LEU A 135 -17.19 -14.59 14.41
C LEU A 135 -18.39 -13.67 14.17
N GLU A 136 -19.60 -14.09 14.60
CA GLU A 136 -20.81 -13.27 14.47
C GLU A 136 -20.72 -11.99 15.30
N ALA A 137 -20.19 -12.09 16.52
CA ALA A 137 -19.97 -10.95 17.41
C ALA A 137 -18.92 -9.97 16.82
N ASP A 138 -17.80 -10.47 16.33
CA ASP A 138 -16.75 -9.69 15.69
C ASP A 138 -17.29 -8.91 14.48
N LEU A 139 -18.02 -9.58 13.58
CA LEU A 139 -18.61 -8.96 12.41
C LEU A 139 -19.61 -7.86 12.78
N ARG A 140 -20.41 -8.10 13.84
CA ARG A 140 -21.35 -7.09 14.37
C ARG A 140 -20.62 -5.89 14.99
N ALA A 141 -19.52 -6.11 15.70
CA ALA A 141 -18.69 -5.03 16.22
C ALA A 141 -18.09 -4.20 15.10
N MET A 142 -17.54 -4.86 14.07
CA MET A 142 -16.93 -4.21 12.92
C MET A 142 -17.90 -3.35 12.11
N SER A 143 -19.18 -3.73 12.01
CA SER A 143 -20.18 -3.00 11.19
C SER A 143 -20.37 -1.53 11.59
N ARG A 144 -19.86 -1.14 12.75
CA ARG A 144 -19.97 0.24 13.30
C ARG A 144 -18.66 1.01 13.25
N LEU A 145 -17.58 0.39 12.75
CA LEU A 145 -16.25 0.97 12.77
C LEU A 145 -15.96 1.70 11.44
N LYS A 146 -15.17 2.78 11.52
CA LYS A 146 -14.55 3.38 10.35
C LYS A 146 -13.55 2.39 9.72
N PRO A 147 -13.26 2.51 8.41
CA PRO A 147 -12.41 1.54 7.71
C PRO A 147 -11.09 1.24 8.41
N VAL A 148 -10.34 2.24 8.83
CA VAL A 148 -9.05 2.06 9.53
C VAL A 148 -9.21 1.31 10.86
N ALA A 149 -10.28 1.62 11.62
CA ALA A 149 -10.56 0.93 12.88
C ALA A 149 -10.97 -0.53 12.64
N ALA A 150 -11.74 -0.80 11.57
CA ALA A 150 -12.11 -2.15 11.15
C ALA A 150 -10.86 -2.97 10.71
N VAL A 151 -9.95 -2.38 9.92
CA VAL A 151 -8.67 -3.03 9.56
C VAL A 151 -7.88 -3.40 10.82
N ASN A 152 -7.74 -2.46 11.76
CA ASN A 152 -7.03 -2.72 13.01
C ASN A 152 -7.72 -3.78 13.88
N TYR A 153 -9.06 -3.79 13.91
CA TYR A 153 -9.83 -4.82 14.60
C TYR A 153 -9.58 -6.20 14.02
N ILE A 154 -9.64 -6.35 12.68
CA ILE A 154 -9.33 -7.61 11.98
C ILE A 154 -7.92 -8.08 12.33
N ARG A 155 -6.95 -7.19 12.30
CA ARG A 155 -5.54 -7.50 12.52
C ARG A 155 -5.26 -7.93 13.95
N LYS A 156 -5.78 -7.19 14.94
CA LYS A 156 -5.37 -7.30 16.34
C LYS A 156 -6.35 -8.09 17.21
N VAL A 157 -7.67 -7.91 16.98
CA VAL A 157 -8.71 -8.55 17.82
C VAL A 157 -9.09 -9.89 17.22
N ILE A 158 -9.40 -9.96 15.93
CA ILE A 158 -9.71 -11.22 15.26
C ILE A 158 -8.46 -12.12 15.12
N GLY A 159 -7.24 -11.54 15.20
CA GLY A 159 -5.99 -12.30 15.16
C GLY A 159 -5.46 -12.55 13.75
N TYR A 160 -5.77 -11.67 12.80
CA TYR A 160 -5.30 -11.82 11.42
C TYR A 160 -3.77 -11.64 11.30
N ASP A 161 -3.13 -10.81 12.16
CA ASP A 161 -1.67 -10.68 12.20
C ASP A 161 -1.00 -12.01 12.62
N ASP A 162 -1.61 -12.80 13.51
CA ASP A 162 -1.10 -14.12 13.88
C ASP A 162 -1.24 -15.12 12.73
N TYR A 163 -2.32 -15.03 11.98
CA TYR A 163 -2.48 -15.79 10.74
C TYR A 163 -1.40 -15.40 9.71
N LEU A 164 -1.09 -14.11 9.54
CA LEU A 164 -0.01 -13.67 8.63
C LEU A 164 1.36 -14.21 9.05
N ARG A 165 1.68 -14.24 10.35
CA ARG A 165 2.92 -14.86 10.87
C ARG A 165 2.99 -16.34 10.52
N SER A 166 1.94 -17.09 10.85
CA SER A 166 1.87 -18.53 10.56
C SER A 166 1.96 -18.82 9.05
N TYR A 167 1.31 -17.99 8.24
CA TYR A 167 1.39 -18.09 6.78
C TYR A 167 2.81 -17.83 6.26
N ALA A 168 3.48 -16.78 6.79
CA ALA A 168 4.85 -16.44 6.40
C ALA A 168 5.83 -17.57 6.78
N GLU A 169 5.68 -18.14 7.98
CA GLU A 169 6.47 -19.28 8.43
C GLU A 169 6.29 -20.50 7.51
N PHE A 170 5.05 -20.86 7.22
CA PHE A 170 4.71 -21.95 6.31
C PHE A 170 5.30 -21.75 4.91
N ARG A 171 5.28 -20.52 4.40
CA ARG A 171 5.80 -20.14 3.07
C ARG A 171 7.30 -19.86 3.07
N ARG A 172 7.96 -19.89 4.22
CA ARG A 172 9.39 -19.57 4.41
C ARG A 172 9.72 -18.16 3.88
N MET A 173 8.85 -17.21 4.14
CA MET A 173 9.03 -15.80 3.80
C MET A 173 9.08 -14.93 5.06
N LYS A 174 9.54 -13.70 4.93
CA LYS A 174 9.58 -12.75 6.06
C LYS A 174 8.18 -12.20 6.36
N PRO A 175 7.65 -12.30 7.59
CA PRO A 175 6.33 -11.79 7.94
C PRO A 175 6.21 -10.27 7.79
N GLU A 176 7.33 -9.54 7.88
CA GLU A 176 7.41 -8.08 7.72
C GLU A 176 6.86 -7.61 6.37
N GLU A 177 7.05 -8.38 5.29
CA GLU A 177 6.53 -8.06 3.94
C GLU A 177 4.99 -8.07 3.91
N LEU A 178 4.38 -9.02 4.64
CA LEU A 178 2.92 -9.11 4.76
C LEU A 178 2.36 -8.01 5.67
N PHE A 179 3.06 -7.72 6.77
CA PHE A 179 2.67 -6.62 7.66
C PHE A 179 2.77 -5.27 6.97
N GLU A 180 3.81 -5.01 6.19
CA GLU A 180 3.93 -3.78 5.40
C GLU A 180 2.74 -3.61 4.44
N THR A 181 2.29 -4.69 3.80
CA THR A 181 1.09 -4.64 2.96
C THR A 181 -0.16 -4.31 3.76
N ALA A 182 -0.34 -4.93 4.92
CA ALA A 182 -1.47 -4.66 5.80
C ALA A 182 -1.42 -3.24 6.40
N ASP A 183 -0.22 -2.72 6.68
CA ASP A 183 0.01 -1.35 7.15
C ASP A 183 -0.35 -0.33 6.07
N LYS A 184 0.06 -0.54 4.81
CA LYS A 184 -0.34 0.31 3.67
C LYS A 184 -1.85 0.34 3.47
N LEU A 185 -2.51 -0.80 3.64
CA LEU A 185 -3.98 -0.87 3.57
C LEU A 185 -4.65 -0.11 4.71
N ALA A 186 -4.08 -0.16 5.92
CA ALA A 186 -4.57 0.60 7.06
C ALA A 186 -4.39 2.12 6.85
N GLU A 187 -3.24 2.55 6.30
CA GLU A 187 -3.01 3.97 5.93
C GLU A 187 -4.02 4.44 4.89
N SER A 188 -4.20 3.68 3.81
CA SER A 188 -5.22 4.01 2.80
C SER A 188 -6.61 4.09 3.41
N ALA A 189 -6.99 3.13 4.25
CA ALA A 189 -8.29 3.11 4.93
C ALA A 189 -8.53 4.32 5.84
N ALA A 190 -7.47 4.93 6.38
CA ALA A 190 -7.57 6.08 7.29
C ALA A 190 -8.09 7.36 6.61
N GLU A 191 -8.02 7.43 5.28
CA GLU A 191 -8.50 8.58 4.50
C GLU A 191 -10.02 8.56 4.27
N PHE A 192 -10.71 7.47 4.65
CA PHE A 192 -12.13 7.27 4.34
C PHE A 192 -12.97 7.14 5.61
N GLU A 193 -14.13 7.79 5.58
CA GLU A 193 -15.09 7.72 6.68
C GLU A 193 -15.96 6.45 6.63
N THR A 194 -16.19 5.90 5.43
CA THR A 194 -17.03 4.71 5.23
C THR A 194 -16.32 3.64 4.40
N PHE A 195 -16.72 2.39 4.60
CA PHE A 195 -16.19 1.27 3.83
C PHE A 195 -16.55 1.37 2.34
N GLU A 196 -17.76 1.83 2.04
CA GLU A 196 -18.23 2.02 0.67
C GLU A 196 -17.35 3.01 -0.09
N ALA A 197 -17.00 4.16 0.53
CA ALA A 197 -16.13 5.16 -0.07
C ALA A 197 -14.72 4.59 -0.33
N TRP A 198 -14.16 3.83 0.62
CA TRP A 198 -12.85 3.18 0.44
C TRP A 198 -12.88 2.12 -0.66
N LYS A 199 -13.95 1.34 -0.74
CA LYS A 199 -14.14 0.32 -1.78
C LYS A 199 -14.28 0.95 -3.17
N GLU A 200 -15.07 2.01 -3.30
CA GLU A 200 -15.20 2.76 -4.57
C GLU A 200 -13.85 3.35 -5.01
N HIS A 201 -13.07 3.86 -4.06
CA HIS A 201 -11.72 4.33 -4.32
C HIS A 201 -10.83 3.20 -4.86
N ALA A 202 -10.83 2.02 -4.23
CA ALA A 202 -10.05 0.86 -4.65
C ALA A 202 -10.40 0.43 -6.09
N VAL A 203 -11.68 0.46 -6.46
CA VAL A 203 -12.16 0.13 -7.81
C VAL A 203 -11.66 1.18 -8.82
N ARG A 204 -11.84 2.47 -8.53
CA ARG A 204 -11.36 3.56 -9.39
C ARG A 204 -9.84 3.53 -9.60
N TYR A 205 -9.09 3.26 -8.54
CA TYR A 205 -7.65 3.12 -8.60
C TYR A 205 -7.22 1.97 -9.52
N GLU A 206 -7.87 0.81 -9.43
CA GLU A 206 -7.60 -0.33 -10.31
C GLU A 206 -7.92 -0.01 -11.78
N GLU A 207 -9.03 0.66 -12.04
CA GLU A 207 -9.42 1.07 -13.40
C GLU A 207 -8.43 2.06 -14.01
N GLU A 208 -7.96 3.02 -13.21
CA GLU A 208 -7.01 4.03 -13.68
C GLU A 208 -5.64 3.41 -13.97
N LEU A 209 -5.13 2.51 -13.09
CA LEU A 209 -3.90 1.76 -13.36
C LEU A 209 -4.01 0.94 -14.66
N LYS A 210 -5.17 0.32 -14.91
CA LYS A 210 -5.41 -0.42 -16.17
C LYS A 210 -5.39 0.49 -17.38
N LYS A 211 -6.02 1.66 -17.31
CA LYS A 211 -6.00 2.65 -18.41
C LYS A 211 -4.58 3.10 -18.71
N GLN A 212 -3.79 3.40 -17.69
CA GLN A 212 -2.42 3.85 -17.85
C GLN A 212 -1.53 2.78 -18.50
N ASN A 213 -1.63 1.52 -18.04
CA ASN A 213 -0.90 0.40 -18.66
C ASN A 213 -1.29 0.15 -20.12
N LEU A 214 -2.55 0.43 -20.52
CA LEU A 214 -3.00 0.31 -21.90
C LEU A 214 -2.58 1.50 -22.78
N GLU A 215 -2.32 2.66 -22.19
CA GLU A 215 -1.93 3.88 -22.89
C GLU A 215 -0.42 4.01 -23.09
N GLU A 216 0.41 3.19 -22.46
CA GLU A 216 1.88 3.17 -22.65
C GLU A 216 2.31 2.91 -24.12
N THR A 217 1.42 2.36 -24.93
CA THR A 217 1.64 2.08 -26.36
C THR A 217 1.38 3.27 -27.29
N ARG A 218 0.90 4.41 -26.78
CA ARG A 218 0.62 5.62 -27.58
C ARG A 218 1.56 6.75 -27.18
N GLU A 219 2.26 7.29 -28.19
CA GLU A 219 3.18 8.46 -28.24
C GLU A 219 3.46 9.21 -26.93
N ALA A 220 4.74 9.59 -26.72
CA ALA A 220 5.21 10.37 -25.58
C ALA A 220 4.26 11.54 -25.25
N ARG A 221 3.34 11.32 -24.32
CA ARG A 221 2.42 12.35 -23.83
C ARG A 221 3.11 13.16 -22.76
N ASP A 222 2.72 14.42 -22.64
CA ASP A 222 3.16 15.30 -21.56
C ASP A 222 2.59 14.79 -20.22
N ARG A 223 3.41 14.04 -19.43
CA ARG A 223 3.03 13.35 -18.20
C ARG A 223 4.20 13.30 -17.21
N VAL A 224 3.91 13.48 -15.92
CA VAL A 224 4.89 13.28 -14.84
C VAL A 224 5.36 11.83 -14.83
N THR A 225 6.66 11.60 -14.73
CA THR A 225 7.22 10.25 -14.68
C THR A 225 7.34 9.75 -13.25
N LEU A 226 6.67 8.63 -12.93
CA LEU A 226 6.89 7.86 -11.72
C LEU A 226 7.80 6.66 -12.06
N SER A 227 8.94 6.56 -11.39
CA SER A 227 9.94 5.53 -11.70
C SER A 227 10.70 5.07 -10.47
N THR A 228 11.20 3.83 -10.50
CA THR A 228 12.20 3.43 -9.53
C THR A 228 13.55 4.07 -9.85
N MET A 229 14.41 4.22 -8.82
CA MET A 229 15.76 4.73 -9.00
C MET A 229 16.56 3.89 -10.01
N HIS A 230 16.31 2.56 -10.08
CA HIS A 230 16.93 1.68 -11.06
C HIS A 230 16.50 1.98 -12.49
N SER A 231 15.21 2.11 -12.72
CA SER A 231 14.64 2.34 -14.05
C SER A 231 14.89 3.76 -14.57
N ALA A 232 15.23 4.68 -13.68
CA ALA A 232 15.63 6.04 -14.03
C ALA A 232 17.10 6.15 -14.52
N LYS A 233 17.89 5.08 -14.45
CA LYS A 233 19.28 5.10 -14.92
C LYS A 233 19.35 5.44 -16.41
N GLY A 234 20.17 6.43 -16.74
CA GLY A 234 20.36 6.93 -18.12
C GLY A 234 19.32 7.95 -18.58
N LEU A 235 18.35 8.29 -17.74
CA LEU A 235 17.39 9.36 -18.02
C LEU A 235 17.78 10.61 -17.23
N GLU A 236 17.27 11.77 -17.68
CA GLU A 236 17.48 13.04 -16.98
C GLU A 236 16.23 13.91 -17.13
N TYR A 237 15.89 14.64 -16.05
CA TYR A 237 14.72 15.50 -16.00
C TYR A 237 15.10 16.87 -15.44
N PRO A 238 14.50 17.97 -15.91
CA PRO A 238 14.67 19.29 -15.32
C PRO A 238 14.37 19.31 -13.82
N VAL A 239 13.28 18.67 -13.40
CA VAL A 239 12.83 18.59 -11.99
C VAL A 239 12.73 17.15 -11.53
N VAL A 240 13.42 16.81 -10.44
CA VAL A 240 13.39 15.46 -9.85
C VAL A 240 13.04 15.55 -8.36
N PHE A 241 12.10 14.72 -7.95
CA PHE A 241 11.78 14.42 -6.57
C PHE A 241 12.30 13.03 -6.23
N VAL A 242 13.12 12.90 -5.20
CA VAL A 242 13.57 11.61 -4.64
C VAL A 242 12.90 11.48 -3.28
N VAL A 243 11.96 10.58 -3.15
CA VAL A 243 11.06 10.45 -2.00
C VAL A 243 11.34 9.20 -1.18
N ASP A 244 10.77 9.14 0.03
CA ASP A 244 10.95 8.01 0.96
C ASP A 244 12.42 7.75 1.34
N VAL A 245 13.24 8.79 1.48
CA VAL A 245 14.68 8.65 1.78
C VAL A 245 14.90 8.41 3.27
N ASN A 246 14.44 7.24 3.73
CA ASN A 246 14.51 6.78 5.11
C ASN A 246 15.31 5.49 5.25
N GLU A 247 15.91 5.28 6.43
CA GLU A 247 16.53 4.00 6.78
C GLU A 247 15.57 2.82 6.58
N GLY A 248 16.10 1.72 6.03
CA GLY A 248 15.31 0.54 5.68
C GLY A 248 14.61 0.62 4.32
N ILE A 249 14.52 1.83 3.73
CA ILE A 249 14.06 2.06 2.36
C ILE A 249 15.26 2.44 1.48
N VAL A 250 15.99 3.48 1.87
CA VAL A 250 17.24 3.91 1.25
C VAL A 250 18.28 4.10 2.37
N PRO A 251 19.21 3.17 2.59
CA PRO A 251 19.37 1.86 1.95
C PRO A 251 18.21 0.90 2.24
N HIS A 252 17.97 -0.01 1.31
CA HIS A 252 16.91 -1.01 1.47
C HIS A 252 17.26 -1.99 2.62
N HIS A 253 16.26 -2.36 3.43
CA HIS A 253 16.43 -3.23 4.63
C HIS A 253 17.06 -4.61 4.34
N LYS A 254 17.07 -5.05 3.08
CA LYS A 254 17.74 -6.30 2.66
C LYS A 254 19.24 -6.13 2.42
N ALA A 255 19.73 -4.89 2.34
CA ALA A 255 21.16 -4.59 2.19
C ALA A 255 21.87 -4.78 3.53
N GLY A 256 22.32 -6.00 3.82
CA GLY A 256 22.94 -6.37 5.09
C GLY A 256 24.47 -6.39 5.09
N LEU A 257 25.08 -6.53 3.92
CA LEU A 257 26.53 -6.58 3.77
C LEU A 257 27.10 -5.21 3.36
N PRO A 258 28.36 -4.89 3.68
CA PRO A 258 28.99 -3.63 3.25
C PRO A 258 28.91 -3.40 1.73
N ALA A 259 29.06 -4.47 0.94
CA ALA A 259 28.93 -4.39 -0.51
C ALA A 259 27.52 -4.01 -0.97
N ASP A 260 26.49 -4.53 -0.28
CA ASP A 260 25.09 -4.18 -0.59
C ASP A 260 24.81 -2.71 -0.27
N ILE A 261 25.33 -2.21 0.86
CA ILE A 261 25.19 -0.80 1.25
C ILE A 261 25.90 0.10 0.23
N GLU A 262 27.04 -0.31 -0.29
CA GLU A 262 27.77 0.44 -1.32
C GLU A 262 26.97 0.50 -2.64
N GLU A 263 26.30 -0.58 -3.01
CA GLU A 263 25.43 -0.59 -4.20
C GLU A 263 24.19 0.30 -3.99
N GLU A 264 23.59 0.28 -2.81
CA GLU A 264 22.49 1.20 -2.44
C GLU A 264 22.93 2.68 -2.49
N ARG A 265 24.17 2.96 -2.03
CA ARG A 265 24.75 4.31 -2.11
C ARG A 265 24.92 4.77 -3.55
N ARG A 266 25.44 3.89 -4.42
CA ARG A 266 25.56 4.17 -5.87
C ARG A 266 24.21 4.42 -6.51
N LEU A 267 23.22 3.62 -6.16
CA LEU A 267 21.87 3.79 -6.66
C LEU A 267 21.25 5.13 -6.24
N PHE A 268 21.42 5.51 -4.97
CA PHE A 268 20.98 6.80 -4.47
C PHE A 268 21.69 7.95 -5.18
N TYR A 269 23.02 7.87 -5.33
CA TYR A 269 23.78 8.86 -6.09
C TYR A 269 23.27 8.99 -7.53
N VAL A 270 23.01 7.87 -8.21
CA VAL A 270 22.43 7.89 -9.55
C VAL A 270 21.09 8.63 -9.55
N ALA A 271 20.22 8.40 -8.57
CA ALA A 271 18.93 9.09 -8.47
C ALA A 271 19.11 10.61 -8.32
N LEU A 272 20.04 11.07 -7.46
CA LEU A 272 20.33 12.51 -7.28
C LEU A 272 20.81 13.16 -8.57
N THR A 273 21.63 12.45 -9.36
CA THR A 273 22.19 12.96 -10.63
C THR A 273 21.20 12.96 -11.79
N ARG A 274 19.97 12.54 -11.60
CA ARG A 274 18.92 12.61 -12.66
C ARG A 274 18.34 14.01 -12.82
N ALA A 275 18.55 14.90 -11.87
CA ALA A 275 18.06 16.27 -11.91
C ALA A 275 19.01 17.18 -12.69
N LYS A 276 18.48 17.93 -13.66
CA LYS A 276 19.20 18.97 -14.39
C LYS A 276 19.15 20.32 -13.66
N ASP A 277 17.97 20.74 -13.26
CA ASP A 277 17.73 22.10 -12.75
C ASP A 277 17.38 22.10 -11.26
N ARG A 278 16.48 21.21 -10.82
CA ARG A 278 15.93 21.17 -9.48
C ARG A 278 15.90 19.75 -8.93
N LEU A 279 16.44 19.58 -7.75
CA LEU A 279 16.43 18.33 -7.01
C LEU A 279 15.75 18.54 -5.66
N HIS A 280 14.71 17.77 -5.41
CA HIS A 280 14.02 17.68 -4.13
C HIS A 280 14.25 16.31 -3.53
N VAL A 281 14.71 16.27 -2.29
CA VAL A 281 14.90 15.02 -1.55
C VAL A 281 13.99 15.06 -0.33
N ALA A 282 13.26 14.00 -0.11
CA ALA A 282 12.25 13.95 0.93
C ALA A 282 12.37 12.70 1.80
N ALA A 283 12.15 12.87 3.10
CA ALA A 283 12.08 11.81 4.09
C ALA A 283 10.93 12.08 5.05
N VAL A 284 10.53 11.08 5.85
CA VAL A 284 9.47 11.21 6.84
C VAL A 284 9.97 10.89 8.25
N ARG A 285 9.29 11.43 9.28
CA ARG A 285 9.58 11.15 10.70
C ARG A 285 8.88 9.89 11.20
N GLU A 286 7.73 9.59 10.63
CA GLU A 286 6.90 8.49 11.07
C GLU A 286 6.29 7.76 9.87
N ARG A 287 6.25 6.43 9.95
CA ARG A 287 5.60 5.57 8.98
C ARG A 287 4.87 4.45 9.72
N TYR A 288 3.60 4.22 9.37
CA TYR A 288 2.77 3.19 10.03
C TYR A 288 2.71 3.35 11.55
N HIS A 289 2.60 4.61 12.03
CA HIS A 289 2.62 4.95 13.46
C HIS A 289 3.90 4.52 14.20
N ARG A 290 5.01 4.40 13.48
CA ARG A 290 6.34 4.11 14.03
C ARG A 290 7.32 5.17 13.57
N LYS A 291 8.15 5.64 14.49
CA LYS A 291 9.26 6.53 14.17
C LYS A 291 10.19 5.84 13.18
N THR A 292 10.69 6.60 12.21
CA THR A 292 11.67 6.15 11.24
C THR A 292 12.79 7.19 11.12
N ASP A 293 14.01 6.71 10.95
CA ASP A 293 15.16 7.58 10.82
C ASP A 293 15.32 8.02 9.36
N VAL A 294 15.85 9.23 9.18
CA VAL A 294 16.31 9.72 7.88
C VAL A 294 17.47 8.84 7.41
N SER A 295 17.56 8.60 6.11
CA SER A 295 18.65 7.84 5.51
C SER A 295 20.02 8.41 5.89
N ARG A 296 20.94 7.53 6.28
CA ARG A 296 22.37 7.89 6.47
C ARG A 296 23.00 8.53 5.24
N PHE A 297 22.48 8.24 4.06
CA PHE A 297 23.00 8.80 2.81
C PHE A 297 22.72 10.31 2.66
N ILE A 298 21.78 10.87 3.42
CA ILE A 298 21.53 12.33 3.45
C ILE A 298 22.74 13.04 4.07
N GLU A 299 23.20 12.57 5.23
CA GLU A 299 24.38 13.13 5.89
C GLU A 299 25.66 12.94 5.04
N GLU A 300 25.83 11.74 4.46
CA GLU A 300 26.96 11.44 3.56
C GLU A 300 26.98 12.33 2.30
N ALA A 301 25.79 12.73 1.79
CA ALA A 301 25.66 13.63 0.65
C ALA A 301 25.81 15.12 1.02
N GLY A 302 25.88 15.45 2.30
CA GLY A 302 25.97 16.84 2.79
C GLY A 302 24.66 17.63 2.63
N LEU A 303 23.51 16.96 2.72
CA LEU A 303 22.16 17.52 2.56
C LEU A 303 21.47 17.76 3.90
#